data_3f266f040320998af49928e54b9be31f
#
_entry.id   3f266f040320998af49928e54b9be31f
#
_cell.length_a   1.000
_cell.length_b   1.000
_cell.length_c   1.000
_cell.angle_alpha   90.00
_cell.angle_beta   90.00
_cell.angle_gamma   90.00
#
_symmetry.space_group_name_H-M   'P 1'
#
loop_
_entity.id
_entity.type
_entity.pdbx_description
1 polymer ?
#
loop_
_entity_poly.entity_id
_entity_poly.type
_entity_poly.pdbx_seq_one_letter_code
_entity_poly.pdbx_strand_id
1 'polypeptide(L)'
;MIVGQKIKKIRELKNLTQDYVSEKLGISQSGYSKLENGEVDIPIERLRQISELMGLKPEDILSFDENMVFNIMYNKTGNGFVINHVSENEKRLYEEQIKTLKAEITHLKSVLDKLLKT
;
A
#
# COMPACT_ATOMS: atom_id res chain seq x y z
N MET A 1 -13.75 -4.58 -0.82
CA MET A 1 -12.87 -5.74 -0.60
C MET A 1 -13.15 -6.39 0.74
N ILE A 2 -13.21 -7.69 0.80
CA ILE A 2 -13.25 -8.43 2.06
C ILE A 2 -11.86 -8.41 2.72
N VAL A 3 -11.82 -8.68 4.03
CA VAL A 3 -10.57 -8.59 4.81
C VAL A 3 -9.47 -9.50 4.25
N GLY A 4 -9.81 -10.72 3.86
CA GLY A 4 -8.84 -11.64 3.26
C GLY A 4 -8.18 -11.10 2.00
N GLN A 5 -8.93 -10.43 1.14
CA GLN A 5 -8.38 -9.81 -0.07
C GLN A 5 -7.47 -8.63 0.26
N LYS A 6 -7.79 -7.87 1.30
CA LYS A 6 -6.91 -6.79 1.78
C LYS A 6 -5.57 -7.34 2.25
N ILE A 7 -5.60 -8.42 3.03
CA ILE A 7 -4.41 -9.11 3.50
C ILE A 7 -3.57 -9.60 2.32
N LYS A 8 -4.21 -10.23 1.34
CA LYS A 8 -3.54 -10.72 0.14
C LYS A 8 -2.80 -9.59 -0.60
N LYS A 9 -3.47 -8.47 -0.81
CA LYS A 9 -2.87 -7.32 -1.50
C LYS A 9 -1.69 -6.75 -0.72
N ILE A 10 -1.81 -6.59 0.58
CA ILE A 10 -0.72 -6.11 1.43
C ILE A 10 0.46 -7.09 1.36
N ARG A 11 0.18 -8.40 1.46
CA ARG A 11 1.21 -9.43 1.36
C ARG A 11 1.97 -9.34 0.04
N GLU A 12 1.25 -9.23 -1.07
CA GLU A 12 1.86 -9.12 -2.40
C GLU A 12 2.70 -7.86 -2.55
N LEU A 13 2.23 -6.73 -2.03
CA LEU A 13 2.97 -5.47 -2.03
C LEU A 13 4.26 -5.55 -1.24
N LYS A 14 4.30 -6.38 -0.21
CA LYS A 14 5.50 -6.62 0.60
C LYS A 14 6.38 -7.72 0.02
N ASN A 15 6.02 -8.29 -1.11
CA ASN A 15 6.73 -9.40 -1.74
C ASN A 15 6.85 -10.63 -0.84
N LEU A 16 5.83 -10.89 -0.03
CA LEU A 16 5.77 -12.06 0.82
C LEU A 16 4.95 -13.15 0.14
N THR A 17 5.39 -14.41 0.31
CA THR A 17 4.66 -15.56 -0.20
C THR A 17 3.64 -16.06 0.81
N GLN A 18 2.61 -16.78 0.35
CA GLN A 18 1.67 -17.45 1.23
C GLN A 18 2.39 -18.47 2.12
N ASP A 19 3.36 -19.17 1.56
CA ASP A 19 4.15 -20.17 2.31
C ASP A 19 4.88 -19.53 3.47
N TYR A 20 5.54 -18.41 3.24
CA TYR A 20 6.25 -17.68 4.29
C TYR A 20 5.31 -17.25 5.42
N VAL A 21 4.18 -16.63 5.05
CA VAL A 21 3.23 -16.12 6.05
C VAL A 21 2.59 -17.27 6.82
N SER A 22 2.17 -18.34 6.15
CA SER A 22 1.59 -19.51 6.82
C SER A 22 2.56 -20.16 7.78
N GLU A 23 3.83 -20.28 7.41
CA GLU A 23 4.88 -20.80 8.27
C GLU A 23 5.05 -19.95 9.53
N LYS A 24 5.11 -18.65 9.38
CA LYS A 24 5.23 -17.72 10.52
C LYS A 24 4.02 -17.75 11.44
N LEU A 25 2.83 -18.00 10.89
CA LEU A 25 1.61 -18.14 11.69
C LEU A 25 1.43 -19.53 12.29
N GLY A 26 2.25 -20.50 11.89
CA GLY A 26 2.15 -21.88 12.38
C GLY A 26 0.94 -22.62 11.85
N ILE A 27 0.47 -22.28 10.66
CA ILE A 27 -0.68 -22.96 10.01
C ILE A 27 -0.26 -23.47 8.63
N SER A 28 -1.09 -24.35 8.05
CA SER A 28 -0.84 -24.85 6.70
C SER A 28 -1.03 -23.76 5.66
N GLN A 29 -0.34 -23.88 4.52
CA GLN A 29 -0.53 -22.97 3.42
C GLN A 29 -1.96 -22.99 2.88
N SER A 30 -2.57 -24.18 2.80
CA SER A 30 -3.96 -24.29 2.36
C SER A 30 -4.93 -23.61 3.33
N GLY A 31 -4.69 -23.73 4.63
CA GLY A 31 -5.48 -23.04 5.65
C GLY A 31 -5.34 -21.53 5.55
N TYR A 32 -4.14 -21.03 5.34
CA TYR A 32 -3.90 -19.61 5.13
C TYR A 32 -4.55 -19.10 3.84
N SER A 33 -4.44 -19.87 2.75
CA SER A 33 -5.06 -19.52 1.48
C SER A 33 -6.58 -19.33 1.63
N LYS A 34 -7.23 -20.16 2.43
CA LYS A 34 -8.65 -20.03 2.72
C LYS A 34 -8.99 -18.73 3.45
N LEU A 35 -8.10 -18.26 4.32
CA LEU A 35 -8.26 -16.96 4.98
C LEU A 35 -8.24 -15.83 3.95
N GLU A 36 -7.28 -15.85 3.03
CA GLU A 36 -7.19 -14.83 1.99
C GLU A 36 -8.36 -14.85 1.02
N ASN A 37 -8.89 -16.03 0.71
CA ASN A 37 -10.00 -16.19 -0.22
C ASN A 37 -11.37 -15.90 0.40
N GLY A 38 -11.44 -15.68 1.70
CA GLY A 38 -12.69 -15.42 2.40
C GLY A 38 -13.54 -16.67 2.62
N GLU A 39 -12.97 -17.85 2.46
CA GLU A 39 -13.68 -19.13 2.69
C GLU A 39 -13.91 -19.42 4.17
N VAL A 40 -13.11 -18.82 5.04
CA VAL A 40 -13.24 -18.96 6.49
C VAL A 40 -13.14 -17.57 7.13
N ASP A 41 -13.79 -17.44 8.29
CA ASP A 41 -13.70 -16.19 9.06
C ASP A 41 -12.31 -16.05 9.67
N ILE A 42 -11.86 -14.81 9.82
CA ILE A 42 -10.58 -14.49 10.44
C ILE A 42 -10.84 -14.03 11.87
N PRO A 43 -10.50 -14.86 12.88
CA PRO A 43 -10.61 -14.42 14.27
C PRO A 43 -9.73 -13.22 14.54
N ILE A 44 -10.13 -12.37 15.49
CA ILE A 44 -9.40 -11.15 15.80
C ILE A 44 -7.94 -11.41 16.23
N GLU A 45 -7.71 -12.50 16.93
CA GLU A 45 -6.35 -12.90 17.32
C GLU A 45 -5.49 -13.26 16.10
N ARG A 46 -6.08 -13.92 15.11
CA ARG A 46 -5.37 -14.24 13.86
C ARG A 46 -5.09 -12.96 13.07
N LEU A 47 -6.03 -12.05 13.01
CA LEU A 47 -5.83 -10.76 12.35
C LEU A 47 -4.70 -9.97 13.02
N ARG A 48 -4.64 -10.01 14.35
CA ARG A 48 -3.56 -9.37 15.11
C ARG A 48 -2.20 -9.97 14.77
N GLN A 49 -2.11 -11.29 14.72
CA GLN A 49 -0.88 -11.99 14.36
C GLN A 49 -0.43 -11.65 12.94
N ILE A 50 -1.36 -11.61 11.99
CA ILE A 50 -1.06 -11.24 10.61
C ILE A 50 -0.58 -9.80 10.53
N SER A 51 -1.24 -8.89 11.22
CA SER A 51 -0.87 -7.47 11.22
C SER A 51 0.53 -7.26 11.81
N GLU A 52 0.85 -7.91 12.92
CA GLU A 52 2.20 -7.85 13.51
C GLU A 52 3.26 -8.35 12.54
N LEU A 53 3.00 -9.47 11.89
CA LEU A 53 3.92 -10.03 10.91
C LEU A 53 4.19 -9.06 9.77
N MET A 54 3.20 -8.29 9.38
CA MET A 54 3.31 -7.31 8.29
C MET A 54 3.76 -5.93 8.76
N GLY A 55 4.02 -5.76 10.06
CA GLY A 55 4.42 -4.47 10.61
C GLY A 55 3.32 -3.45 10.65
N LEU A 56 2.07 -3.90 10.78
CA LEU A 56 0.88 -3.06 10.77
C LEU A 56 0.06 -3.23 12.03
N LYS A 57 -0.90 -2.34 12.22
CA LYS A 57 -1.97 -2.51 13.20
C LYS A 57 -3.18 -3.17 12.52
N PRO A 58 -4.02 -3.90 13.26
CA PRO A 58 -5.23 -4.47 12.68
C PRO A 58 -6.11 -3.43 11.99
N GLU A 59 -6.21 -2.23 12.55
CA GLU A 59 -6.97 -1.13 11.96
C GLU A 59 -6.46 -0.74 10.58
N ASP A 60 -5.15 -0.82 10.37
CA ASP A 60 -4.52 -0.49 9.10
C ASP A 60 -4.95 -1.48 8.01
N ILE A 61 -5.06 -2.76 8.36
CA ILE A 61 -5.55 -3.77 7.42
C ILE A 61 -7.02 -3.51 7.10
N LEU A 62 -7.84 -3.26 8.11
CA LEU A 62 -9.27 -3.05 7.92
C LEU A 62 -9.58 -1.80 7.11
N SER A 63 -8.78 -0.77 7.24
CA SER A 63 -8.93 0.49 6.49
C SER A 63 -8.20 0.51 5.16
N PHE A 64 -7.53 -0.58 4.78
CA PHE A 64 -6.76 -0.65 3.54
C PHE A 64 -7.65 -0.41 2.33
N ASP A 65 -7.21 0.48 1.45
CA ASP A 65 -7.84 0.75 0.17
C ASP A 65 -6.78 1.01 -0.90
N GLU A 66 -7.20 1.24 -2.13
CA GLU A 66 -6.28 1.46 -3.26
C GLU A 66 -5.42 2.72 -3.10
N ASN A 67 -5.91 3.73 -2.38
CA ASN A 67 -5.15 4.96 -2.14
C ASN A 67 -3.92 4.70 -1.25
N MET A 68 -3.97 3.67 -0.42
CA MET A 68 -2.87 3.28 0.45
C MET A 68 -1.76 2.53 -0.29
N VAL A 69 -2.04 1.98 -1.48
CA VAL A 69 -1.04 1.28 -2.30
C VAL A 69 0.15 2.18 -2.56
N PHE A 70 -0.09 3.45 -2.84
CA PHE A 70 0.96 4.42 -3.09
C PHE A 70 1.91 4.55 -1.88
N ASN A 71 1.37 4.66 -0.68
CA ASN A 71 2.16 4.75 0.54
C ASN A 71 3.00 3.51 0.79
N ILE A 72 2.43 2.35 0.51
CA ILE A 72 3.11 1.08 0.66
C ILE A 72 4.31 1.01 -0.28
N MET A 73 4.16 1.44 -1.51
CA MET A 73 5.23 1.40 -2.50
C MET A 73 6.37 2.38 -2.18
N TYR A 74 6.05 3.55 -1.62
CA TYR A 74 7.06 4.56 -1.31
C TYR A 74 7.77 4.36 0.02
N ASN A 75 7.18 3.63 0.96
CA ASN A 75 7.78 3.35 2.26
C ASN A 75 8.53 2.04 2.30
N LYS A 76 8.98 1.52 1.17
CA LYS A 76 9.72 0.26 1.08
C LYS A 76 11.02 0.23 1.87
N THR A 77 11.56 1.38 2.21
CA THR A 77 12.86 1.49 2.88
C THR A 77 12.76 1.85 4.34
N GLY A 78 11.56 2.07 4.85
CA GLY A 78 11.36 2.42 6.26
C GLY A 78 11.27 1.20 7.15
N ASN A 79 11.81 1.36 8.35
CA ASN A 79 11.63 0.39 9.43
C ASN A 79 10.19 0.41 9.93
N GLY A 80 9.34 -0.25 9.31
CA GLY A 80 7.97 -0.17 9.68
C GLY A 80 7.24 0.55 8.60
N PHE A 81 6.56 -0.23 8.00
CA PHE A 81 5.51 0.12 7.19
C PHE A 81 4.51 0.88 8.04
N VAL A 82 4.66 2.14 8.04
CA VAL A 82 3.63 2.95 8.61
C VAL A 82 2.67 3.24 7.46
N ILE A 83 1.56 2.50 7.42
CA ILE A 83 0.38 3.06 6.79
C ILE A 83 -0.08 4.15 7.73
N ASN A 84 0.68 5.19 7.80
CA ASN A 84 0.12 6.42 8.26
C ASN A 84 -0.89 6.81 7.21
N HIS A 85 -2.07 7.07 7.66
CA HIS A 85 -2.99 7.83 6.88
C HIS A 85 -2.18 8.98 6.27
N VAL A 86 -1.99 8.94 4.96
CA VAL A 86 -1.58 10.15 4.26
C VAL A 86 -2.62 11.14 4.70
N SER A 87 -2.22 12.05 5.55
CA SER A 87 -3.13 13.10 5.97
C SER A 87 -3.63 13.77 4.69
N GLU A 88 -4.85 14.20 4.71
CA GLU A 88 -5.41 14.99 3.60
C GLU A 88 -4.47 16.13 3.19
N ASN A 89 -3.70 16.64 4.15
CA ASN A 89 -2.70 17.68 3.91
C ASN A 89 -1.51 17.18 3.09
N GLU A 90 -0.99 15.99 3.38
CA GLU A 90 0.12 15.41 2.62
C GLU A 90 -0.30 15.08 1.20
N LYS A 91 -1.49 14.51 1.03
CA LYS A 91 -2.06 14.22 -0.28
C LYS A 91 -2.18 15.50 -1.10
N ARG A 92 -2.69 16.56 -0.51
CA ARG A 92 -2.83 17.86 -1.16
C ARG A 92 -1.48 18.45 -1.56
N LEU A 93 -0.46 18.33 -0.70
CA LEU A 93 0.90 18.78 -1.01
C LEU A 93 1.49 18.04 -2.21
N TYR A 94 1.33 16.72 -2.30
CA TYR A 94 1.77 15.96 -3.46
C TYR A 94 1.04 16.36 -4.73
N GLU A 95 -0.27 16.55 -4.65
CA GLU A 95 -1.07 17.00 -5.79
C GLU A 95 -0.64 18.40 -6.28
N GLU A 96 -0.36 19.32 -5.35
CA GLU A 96 0.14 20.64 -5.68
C GLU A 96 1.52 20.60 -6.33
N GLN A 97 2.43 19.77 -5.83
CA GLN A 97 3.75 19.60 -6.43
C GLN A 97 3.67 19.07 -7.85
N ILE A 98 2.83 18.08 -8.09
CA ILE A 98 2.62 17.53 -9.43
C ILE A 98 2.08 18.60 -10.36
N LYS A 99 1.10 19.38 -9.90
CA LYS A 99 0.51 20.48 -10.67
C LYS A 99 1.55 21.53 -11.03
N THR A 100 2.38 21.93 -10.07
CA THR A 100 3.45 22.90 -10.28
C THR A 100 4.48 22.40 -11.30
N LEU A 101 4.92 21.15 -11.18
CA LEU A 101 5.87 20.54 -12.12
C LEU A 101 5.30 20.47 -13.53
N LYS A 102 4.03 20.12 -13.69
CA LYS A 102 3.36 20.12 -14.99
C LYS A 102 3.30 21.49 -15.61
N ALA A 103 3.02 22.52 -14.80
CA ALA A 103 3.00 23.91 -15.25
C ALA A 103 4.39 24.38 -15.71
N GLU A 104 5.45 24.02 -14.97
CA GLU A 104 6.81 24.33 -15.37
C GLU A 104 7.21 23.67 -16.68
N ILE A 105 6.85 22.40 -16.87
CA ILE A 105 7.12 21.68 -18.11
C ILE A 105 6.41 22.38 -19.29
N THR A 106 5.16 22.77 -19.14
CA THR A 106 4.41 23.48 -20.17
C THR A 106 5.06 24.82 -20.50
N HIS A 107 5.48 25.56 -19.47
CA HIS A 107 6.17 26.82 -19.65
C HIS A 107 7.49 26.67 -20.40
N LEU A 108 8.31 25.69 -20.02
CA LEU A 108 9.59 25.41 -20.67
C LEU A 108 9.40 25.01 -22.13
N LYS A 109 8.40 24.21 -22.44
CA LYS A 109 8.06 23.87 -23.83
C LYS A 109 7.67 25.09 -24.63
N SER A 110 6.91 26.01 -24.07
CA SER A 110 6.52 27.24 -24.70
C SER A 110 7.73 28.14 -25.01
N VAL A 111 8.64 28.27 -24.06
CA VAL A 111 9.89 29.02 -24.23
C VAL A 111 10.75 28.40 -25.34
N LEU A 112 10.90 27.09 -25.34
CA LEU A 112 11.66 26.36 -26.34
C LEU A 112 11.06 26.56 -27.73
N ASP A 113 9.77 26.49 -27.89
CA ASP A 113 9.08 26.74 -29.16
C ASP A 113 9.35 28.14 -29.68
N LYS A 114 9.32 29.16 -28.83
CA LYS A 114 9.64 30.54 -29.18
C LYS A 114 11.07 30.69 -29.66
N LEU A 115 12.01 30.01 -28.99
CA LEU A 115 13.42 30.05 -29.38
C LEU A 115 13.67 29.35 -30.74
N LEU A 116 12.93 28.29 -31.02
CA LEU A 116 13.07 27.55 -32.26
C LEU A 116 12.43 28.26 -33.45
N LYS A 117 11.49 29.19 -33.23
CA LYS A 117 10.82 29.96 -34.27
C LYS A 117 11.56 31.23 -34.68
N THR A 118 12.58 31.58 -33.97
CA THR A 118 13.48 32.69 -34.34
C THR A 118 14.73 32.15 -35.05
#